data_961814a3353f78e832ebc84a956ce708
#
_entry.id   961814a3353f78e832ebc84a956ce708
#
_cell.length_a   1.000
_cell.length_b   1.000
_cell.length_c   1.000
_cell.angle_alpha   90.00
_cell.angle_beta   90.00
_cell.angle_gamma   90.00
#
_symmetry.space_group_name_H-M   'P 1'
#
loop_
_entity.id
_entity.type
_entity.pdbx_description
1 polymer ?
#
loop_
_entity_poly.entity_id
_entity_poly.type
_entity_poly.pdbx_seq_one_letter_code
_entity_poly.pdbx_strand_id
1 'polypeptide(L)'
;LIVSFDLRKTNYKDVKKKIESLHIDIENNLENNKLEIPICVDESFALDIKRLEEKLKISREIIYENFFKKEFFCYMTGFIAGMPFLGDLDVNMRVKRLETPRVRVPKGSVGLTEQFANIYTFESPGGWNIIGNTPLNIFNSLNEKKPNLIDPGDTVVFQEITKDQFKNYNE
;
A
#
# COMPACT_ATOMS: atom_id res chain seq x y z
N LEU A 1 15.48 -1.44 3.82
CA LEU A 1 16.28 -1.42 5.05
C LEU A 1 17.42 -0.44 4.90
N ILE A 2 17.55 0.50 5.84
CA ILE A 2 18.70 1.42 5.91
C ILE A 2 19.49 1.07 7.16
N VAL A 3 20.80 0.86 6.99
CA VAL A 3 21.72 0.59 8.10
C VAL A 3 22.71 1.75 8.20
N SER A 4 22.62 2.50 9.29
CA SER A 4 23.55 3.60 9.59
C SER A 4 24.66 3.11 10.52
N PHE A 5 25.89 3.53 10.25
CA PHE A 5 27.06 3.16 11.06
C PHE A 5 28.08 4.30 11.13
N ASP A 6 28.86 4.33 12.20
CA ASP A 6 29.91 5.32 12.42
C ASP A 6 31.20 4.91 11.69
N LEU A 7 31.58 5.67 10.65
CA LEU A 7 32.76 5.42 9.83
C LEU A 7 34.08 5.50 10.61
N ARG A 8 34.08 6.11 11.82
CA ARG A 8 35.27 6.15 12.70
C ARG A 8 35.44 4.83 13.45
N LYS A 9 34.39 4.00 13.55
CA LYS A 9 34.38 2.74 14.31
C LYS A 9 34.37 1.50 13.44
N THR A 10 33.86 1.61 12.22
CA THR A 10 33.74 0.48 11.29
C THR A 10 33.67 0.97 9.84
N ASN A 11 33.64 0.06 8.87
CA ASN A 11 33.54 0.34 7.47
C ASN A 11 32.43 -0.48 6.80
N TYR A 12 32.08 -0.12 5.60
CA TYR A 12 31.04 -0.80 4.84
C TYR A 12 31.23 -2.32 4.71
N LYS A 13 32.49 -2.77 4.47
CA LYS A 13 32.75 -4.21 4.24
C LYS A 13 32.47 -5.03 5.49
N ASP A 14 32.88 -4.53 6.65
CA ASP A 14 32.69 -5.22 7.93
C ASP A 14 31.21 -5.24 8.34
N VAL A 15 30.49 -4.11 8.15
CA VAL A 15 29.06 -4.04 8.39
C VAL A 15 28.29 -4.98 7.48
N LYS A 16 28.61 -5.00 6.18
CA LYS A 16 28.00 -5.91 5.20
C LYS A 16 28.21 -7.36 5.61
N LYS A 17 29.45 -7.76 5.91
CA LYS A 17 29.80 -9.11 6.35
C LYS A 17 29.03 -9.51 7.61
N LYS A 18 28.92 -8.58 8.57
CA LYS A 18 28.16 -8.81 9.80
C LYS A 18 26.67 -9.05 9.53
N ILE A 19 26.05 -8.25 8.64
CA ILE A 19 24.65 -8.43 8.25
C ILE A 19 24.44 -9.79 7.54
N GLU A 20 25.33 -10.13 6.60
CA GLU A 20 25.26 -11.41 5.85
C GLU A 20 25.48 -12.63 6.75
N SER A 21 26.16 -12.47 7.89
CA SER A 21 26.39 -13.56 8.87
C SER A 21 25.29 -13.68 9.92
N LEU A 22 24.29 -12.79 9.94
CA LEU A 22 23.17 -12.88 10.86
C LEU A 22 22.28 -14.05 10.46
N HIS A 23 22.20 -15.06 11.32
CA HIS A 23 21.13 -16.05 11.28
C HIS A 23 19.95 -15.48 12.06
N ILE A 24 18.90 -15.12 11.37
CA ILE A 24 17.67 -14.67 12.00
C ILE A 24 16.75 -15.91 12.05
N ASP A 25 16.60 -16.48 13.23
CA ASP A 25 15.51 -17.41 13.48
C ASP A 25 14.22 -16.58 13.47
N ILE A 26 13.53 -16.62 12.33
CA ILE A 26 12.21 -16.04 12.24
C ILE A 26 11.29 -16.97 13.01
N GLU A 27 11.17 -16.75 14.31
CA GLU A 27 10.04 -17.31 15.05
C GLU A 27 8.77 -16.73 14.39
N ASN A 28 7.99 -17.58 13.74
CA ASN A 28 6.72 -17.25 13.11
C ASN A 28 5.63 -16.96 14.16
N ASN A 29 5.91 -16.07 15.12
CA ASN A 29 4.99 -15.64 16.16
C ASN A 29 4.27 -14.32 15.78
N LEU A 30 4.37 -13.89 14.53
CA LEU A 30 3.52 -12.81 14.04
C LEU A 30 2.14 -13.40 13.78
N GLU A 31 1.15 -13.04 14.59
CA GLU A 31 -0.25 -13.23 14.27
C GLU A 31 -0.54 -12.42 13.00
N ASN A 32 -0.39 -13.05 11.84
CA ASN A 32 -0.72 -12.45 10.56
C ASN A 32 -2.24 -12.40 10.43
N ASN A 33 -2.80 -11.21 10.43
CA ASN A 33 -4.23 -11.04 10.22
C ASN A 33 -4.54 -11.03 8.72
N LYS A 34 -5.73 -11.53 8.36
CA LYS A 34 -6.31 -11.31 7.05
C LYS A 34 -7.40 -10.25 7.18
N LEU A 35 -7.20 -9.13 6.52
CA LEU A 35 -8.04 -7.95 6.59
C LEU A 35 -8.79 -7.74 5.29
N GLU A 36 -10.09 -7.48 5.38
CA GLU A 36 -10.93 -7.10 4.25
C GLU A 36 -11.09 -5.58 4.25
N ILE A 37 -10.66 -4.93 3.18
CA ILE A 37 -10.68 -3.47 3.04
C ILE A 37 -11.71 -3.08 1.96
N PRO A 38 -12.82 -2.44 2.33
CA PRO A 38 -13.78 -1.93 1.37
C PRO A 38 -13.19 -0.77 0.57
N ILE A 39 -13.42 -0.79 -0.75
CA ILE A 39 -12.96 0.25 -1.67
C ILE A 39 -14.07 0.62 -2.64
N CYS A 40 -14.35 1.91 -2.77
CA CYS A 40 -15.22 2.45 -3.80
C CYS A 40 -14.39 2.84 -5.02
N VAL A 41 -14.77 2.31 -6.18
CA VAL A 41 -14.10 2.53 -7.48
C VAL A 41 -14.90 3.46 -8.41
N ASP A 42 -15.85 4.23 -7.86
CA ASP A 42 -16.55 5.28 -8.61
C ASP A 42 -15.55 6.25 -9.26
N GLU A 43 -15.86 6.79 -10.43
CA GLU A 43 -14.97 7.67 -11.20
C GLU A 43 -14.48 8.89 -10.39
N SER A 44 -15.26 9.35 -9.41
CA SER A 44 -14.85 10.43 -8.51
C SER A 44 -13.70 10.06 -7.58
N PHE A 45 -13.46 8.77 -7.37
CA PHE A 45 -12.38 8.23 -6.53
C PHE A 45 -11.27 7.58 -7.36
N ALA A 46 -11.59 7.03 -8.53
CA ALA A 46 -10.66 6.31 -9.40
C ALA A 46 -9.95 7.26 -10.39
N LEU A 47 -9.19 8.21 -9.87
CA LEU A 47 -8.62 9.35 -10.60
C LEU A 47 -7.75 8.97 -11.81
N ASP A 48 -7.17 7.76 -11.83
CA ASP A 48 -6.22 7.33 -12.86
C ASP A 48 -6.67 6.10 -13.63
N ILE A 49 -7.92 5.65 -13.46
CA ILE A 49 -8.35 4.42 -14.11
C ILE A 49 -8.23 4.47 -15.63
N LYS A 50 -8.59 5.60 -16.27
CA LYS A 50 -8.44 5.79 -17.72
C LYS A 50 -6.98 5.72 -18.17
N ARG A 51 -6.06 6.31 -17.39
CA ARG A 51 -4.63 6.23 -17.65
C ARG A 51 -4.12 4.79 -17.53
N LEU A 52 -4.63 4.03 -16.57
CA LEU A 52 -4.26 2.62 -16.40
C LEU A 52 -4.75 1.77 -17.58
N GLU A 53 -5.97 1.96 -18.06
CA GLU A 53 -6.48 1.30 -19.27
C GLU A 53 -5.55 1.55 -20.49
N GLU A 54 -5.14 2.80 -20.69
CA GLU A 54 -4.21 3.18 -21.78
C GLU A 54 -2.82 2.55 -21.62
N LYS A 55 -2.27 2.54 -20.41
CA LYS A 55 -0.90 2.06 -20.16
C LYS A 55 -0.80 0.53 -20.12
N LEU A 56 -1.79 -0.12 -19.54
CA LEU A 56 -1.86 -1.58 -19.42
C LEU A 56 -2.49 -2.24 -20.65
N LYS A 57 -3.23 -1.49 -21.50
CA LYS A 57 -3.98 -1.96 -22.68
C LYS A 57 -5.00 -3.03 -22.35
N ILE A 58 -5.65 -2.90 -21.21
CA ILE A 58 -6.75 -3.74 -20.74
C ILE A 58 -7.86 -2.85 -20.20
N SER A 59 -9.12 -3.34 -20.23
CA SER A 59 -10.26 -2.56 -19.75
C SER A 59 -10.26 -2.42 -18.22
N ARG A 60 -11.01 -1.43 -17.73
CA ARG A 60 -11.16 -1.20 -16.29
C ARG A 60 -11.72 -2.41 -15.55
N GLU A 61 -12.63 -3.14 -16.19
CA GLU A 61 -13.24 -4.34 -15.62
C GLU A 61 -12.17 -5.40 -15.34
N ILE A 62 -11.26 -5.62 -16.30
CA ILE A 62 -10.14 -6.56 -16.16
C ILE A 62 -9.14 -6.07 -15.09
N ILE A 63 -8.88 -4.74 -15.02
CA ILE A 63 -8.02 -4.17 -13.98
C ILE A 63 -8.60 -4.47 -12.60
N TYR A 64 -9.88 -4.18 -12.38
CA TYR A 64 -10.53 -4.41 -11.09
C TYR A 64 -10.70 -5.90 -10.78
N GLU A 65 -11.06 -6.72 -11.77
CA GLU A 65 -11.14 -8.17 -11.60
C GLU A 65 -9.81 -8.76 -11.08
N ASN A 66 -8.68 -8.37 -11.70
CA ASN A 66 -7.36 -8.82 -11.27
C ASN A 66 -7.00 -8.26 -9.88
N PHE A 67 -7.36 -7.00 -9.61
CA PHE A 67 -7.06 -6.36 -8.34
C PHE A 67 -7.84 -6.99 -7.18
N PHE A 68 -9.15 -7.21 -7.33
CA PHE A 68 -10.00 -7.76 -6.26
C PHE A 68 -9.80 -9.26 -6.01
N LYS A 69 -9.30 -10.01 -6.99
CA LYS A 69 -8.94 -11.43 -6.80
C LYS A 69 -7.65 -11.63 -6.02
N LYS A 70 -6.86 -10.57 -5.85
CA LYS A 70 -5.53 -10.63 -5.28
C LYS A 70 -5.57 -10.54 -3.75
N GLU A 71 -4.79 -11.40 -3.10
CA GLU A 71 -4.37 -11.23 -1.72
C GLU A 71 -3.04 -10.48 -1.69
N PHE A 72 -2.98 -9.39 -0.95
CA PHE A 72 -1.80 -8.56 -0.85
C PHE A 72 -1.11 -8.74 0.49
N PHE A 73 0.17 -9.01 0.47
CA PHE A 73 0.99 -9.05 1.67
C PHE A 73 1.48 -7.64 2.04
N CYS A 74 1.35 -7.24 3.30
CA CYS A 74 1.90 -5.97 3.78
C CYS A 74 3.38 -6.13 4.12
N TYR A 75 4.25 -5.61 3.25
CA TYR A 75 5.71 -5.70 3.46
C TYR A 75 6.21 -4.71 4.51
N MET A 76 5.65 -3.52 4.53
CA MET A 76 6.08 -2.44 5.43
C MET A 76 5.04 -1.33 5.48
N THR A 77 5.17 -0.46 6.48
CA THR A 77 4.51 0.85 6.51
C THR A 77 5.57 1.95 6.40
N GLY A 78 5.28 3.04 5.67
CA GLY A 78 6.26 4.12 5.50
C GLY A 78 5.82 5.23 4.57
N PHE A 79 6.71 6.16 4.29
CA PHE A 79 6.48 7.42 3.59
C PHE A 79 5.66 8.40 4.44
N ILE A 80 4.46 8.07 4.83
CA ILE A 80 3.66 8.77 5.85
C ILE A 80 3.23 7.75 6.91
N ALA A 81 2.85 8.23 8.09
CA ALA A 81 2.51 7.36 9.21
C ALA A 81 1.41 6.36 8.84
N GLY A 82 1.67 5.07 9.10
CA GLY A 82 0.74 3.98 8.88
C GLY A 82 0.40 3.64 7.42
N MET A 83 1.04 4.26 6.42
CA MET A 83 0.79 3.97 5.01
C MET A 83 1.35 2.59 4.63
N PRO A 84 0.50 1.60 4.29
CA PRO A 84 0.96 0.26 3.99
C PRO A 84 1.48 0.13 2.56
N PHE A 85 2.53 -0.66 2.37
CA PHE A 85 3.04 -1.10 1.07
C PHE A 85 2.65 -2.55 0.87
N LEU A 86 1.68 -2.76 0.01
CA LEU A 86 0.99 -4.02 -0.22
C LEU A 86 1.45 -4.62 -1.55
N GLY A 87 2.00 -5.80 -1.53
CA GLY A 87 2.51 -6.49 -2.74
C GLY A 87 2.14 -7.97 -2.78
N ASP A 88 2.45 -8.62 -3.86
CA ASP A 88 2.98 -8.10 -5.11
C ASP A 88 1.86 -7.98 -6.15
N LEU A 89 1.85 -6.86 -6.89
CA LEU A 89 1.03 -6.77 -8.09
C LEU A 89 1.54 -7.74 -9.16
N ASP A 90 0.63 -8.38 -9.86
CA ASP A 90 0.97 -9.22 -11.00
C ASP A 90 1.68 -8.40 -12.08
N VAL A 91 2.59 -9.03 -12.81
CA VAL A 91 3.47 -8.33 -13.78
C VAL A 91 2.66 -7.52 -14.81
N ASN A 92 1.51 -8.05 -15.25
CA ASN A 92 0.60 -7.39 -16.20
C ASN A 92 -0.17 -6.20 -15.61
N MET A 93 -0.14 -6.02 -14.29
CA MET A 93 -0.77 -4.92 -13.57
C MET A 93 0.24 -3.83 -13.15
N ARG A 94 1.53 -4.05 -13.40
CA ARG A 94 2.59 -3.13 -12.99
C ARG A 94 2.65 -1.92 -13.88
N VAL A 95 2.62 -0.75 -13.28
CA VAL A 95 2.65 0.54 -13.97
C VAL A 95 3.57 1.51 -13.24
N LYS A 96 4.31 2.33 -13.98
CA LYS A 96 5.14 3.37 -13.39
C LYS A 96 4.29 4.46 -12.75
N ARG A 97 4.83 5.06 -11.70
CA ARG A 97 4.23 6.26 -11.08
C ARG A 97 4.03 7.38 -12.10
N LEU A 98 3.21 8.36 -11.73
CA LEU A 98 3.04 9.59 -12.51
C LEU A 98 4.38 10.31 -12.64
N GLU A 99 4.64 10.88 -13.81
CA GLU A 99 5.85 11.68 -14.07
C GLU A 99 5.84 12.95 -13.19
N THR A 100 4.68 13.58 -13.07
CA THR A 100 4.47 14.71 -12.16
C THR A 100 3.54 14.26 -11.04
N PRO A 101 4.03 14.12 -9.80
CA PRO A 101 3.20 13.79 -8.66
C PRO A 101 2.11 14.84 -8.41
N ARG A 102 0.94 14.41 -7.93
CA ARG A 102 -0.09 15.33 -7.45
C ARG A 102 0.37 16.02 -6.18
N VAL A 103 0.02 17.28 -6.04
CA VAL A 103 0.23 18.05 -4.81
C VAL A 103 -0.63 17.49 -3.67
N ARG A 104 -1.83 17.01 -4.01
CA ARG A 104 -2.78 16.45 -3.06
C ARG A 104 -3.40 15.16 -3.60
N VAL A 105 -3.23 14.10 -2.85
CA VAL A 105 -3.94 12.84 -2.98
C VAL A 105 -4.83 12.72 -1.75
N PRO A 106 -6.15 12.53 -1.89
CA PRO A 106 -7.06 12.45 -0.74
C PRO A 106 -6.72 11.30 0.20
N LYS A 107 -6.99 11.47 1.50
CA LYS A 107 -6.96 10.37 2.47
C LYS A 107 -7.85 9.21 2.01
N GLY A 108 -7.46 7.99 2.28
CA GLY A 108 -8.17 6.77 1.88
C GLY A 108 -7.92 6.35 0.43
N SER A 109 -7.27 7.18 -0.40
CA SER A 109 -6.97 6.81 -1.79
C SER A 109 -6.13 5.54 -1.87
N VAL A 110 -6.57 4.60 -2.71
CA VAL A 110 -5.85 3.37 -3.03
C VAL A 110 -5.09 3.59 -4.32
N GLY A 111 -3.77 3.42 -4.26
CA GLY A 111 -2.87 3.68 -5.37
C GLY A 111 -2.04 2.48 -5.79
N LEU A 112 -1.68 2.44 -7.09
CA LEU A 112 -0.83 1.41 -7.68
C LEU A 112 0.44 2.03 -8.25
N THR A 113 1.58 1.37 -8.06
CA THR A 113 2.82 1.65 -8.80
C THR A 113 3.78 0.47 -8.73
N GLU A 114 4.48 0.21 -9.83
CA GLU A 114 5.44 -0.89 -9.93
C GLU A 114 4.80 -2.22 -9.42
N GLN A 115 5.36 -2.79 -8.37
CA GLN A 115 4.85 -4.03 -7.77
C GLN A 115 3.92 -3.84 -6.57
N PHE A 116 3.64 -2.58 -6.18
CA PHE A 116 2.90 -2.30 -4.96
C PHE A 116 1.56 -1.62 -5.17
N ALA A 117 0.63 -1.95 -4.30
CA ALA A 117 -0.52 -1.13 -3.94
C ALA A 117 -0.26 -0.42 -2.60
N ASN A 118 -0.96 0.67 -2.34
CA ASN A 118 -0.95 1.37 -1.06
C ASN A 118 -2.31 1.97 -0.72
N ILE A 119 -2.45 2.46 0.52
CA ILE A 119 -3.58 3.26 0.96
C ILE A 119 -3.04 4.53 1.62
N TYR A 120 -3.42 5.69 1.11
CA TYR A 120 -3.01 6.97 1.68
C TYR A 120 -3.71 7.23 3.01
N THR A 121 -2.95 7.23 4.10
CA THR A 121 -3.47 7.42 5.47
C THR A 121 -3.82 8.86 5.80
N PHE A 122 -3.23 9.82 5.07
CA PHE A 122 -3.51 11.25 5.15
C PHE A 122 -3.54 11.85 3.76
N GLU A 123 -4.18 13.01 3.62
CA GLU A 123 -4.02 13.82 2.42
C GLU A 123 -2.55 14.23 2.30
N SER A 124 -1.91 13.90 1.20
CA SER A 124 -0.49 14.13 1.00
C SER A 124 -0.13 14.19 -0.48
N PRO A 125 1.04 14.76 -0.85
CA PRO A 125 1.53 14.65 -2.22
C PRO A 125 1.77 13.18 -2.60
N GLY A 126 1.53 12.84 -3.88
CA GLY A 126 1.76 11.47 -4.33
C GLY A 126 1.72 11.29 -5.84
N GLY A 127 2.51 10.33 -6.32
CA GLY A 127 2.61 10.01 -7.74
C GLY A 127 2.10 8.63 -8.11
N TRP A 128 1.38 7.94 -7.24
CA TRP A 128 0.80 6.64 -7.54
C TRP A 128 -0.48 6.79 -8.34
N ASN A 129 -0.84 5.76 -9.09
CA ASN A 129 -2.04 5.75 -9.91
C ASN A 129 -3.24 5.38 -9.05
N ILE A 130 -4.14 6.30 -8.84
CA ILE A 130 -5.28 6.15 -7.91
C ILE A 130 -6.41 5.42 -8.61
N ILE A 131 -6.86 4.30 -8.02
CA ILE A 131 -7.90 3.41 -8.55
C ILE A 131 -9.19 3.40 -7.74
N GLY A 132 -9.21 4.05 -6.58
CA GLY A 132 -10.39 4.08 -5.69
C GLY A 132 -10.07 4.72 -4.36
N ASN A 133 -11.04 4.66 -3.45
CA ASN A 133 -10.90 5.19 -2.10
C ASN A 133 -11.59 4.26 -1.08
N THR A 134 -10.98 4.09 0.10
CA THR A 134 -11.58 3.38 1.23
C THR A 134 -12.15 4.36 2.25
N PRO A 135 -13.32 4.08 2.85
CA PRO A 135 -13.86 4.88 3.93
C PRO A 135 -13.14 4.64 5.27
N LEU A 136 -12.34 3.57 5.38
CA LEU A 136 -11.70 3.19 6.63
C LEU A 136 -10.60 4.15 7.07
N ASN A 137 -10.48 4.29 8.37
CA ASN A 137 -9.37 4.98 9.00
C ASN A 137 -8.19 4.03 9.19
N ILE A 138 -7.25 4.01 8.22
CA ILE A 138 -6.12 3.07 8.21
C ILE A 138 -5.07 3.40 9.30
N PHE A 139 -5.02 4.66 9.74
CA PHE A 139 -4.10 5.10 10.79
C PHE A 139 -4.81 6.03 11.76
N ASN A 140 -4.78 5.69 13.05
CA ASN A 140 -5.37 6.49 14.14
C ASN A 140 -4.30 6.80 15.19
N SER A 141 -3.77 8.03 15.16
CA SER A 141 -2.76 8.50 16.11
C SER A 141 -3.24 8.58 17.56
N LEU A 142 -4.56 8.57 17.80
CA LEU A 142 -5.12 8.58 19.14
C LEU A 142 -5.12 7.19 19.79
N ASN A 143 -4.95 6.14 19.01
CA ASN A 143 -4.80 4.78 19.52
C ASN A 143 -3.32 4.45 19.71
N GLU A 144 -2.75 4.83 20.85
CA GLU A 144 -1.33 4.64 21.15
C GLU A 144 -0.88 3.16 21.12
N LYS A 145 -1.79 2.22 21.41
CA LYS A 145 -1.44 0.79 21.47
C LYS A 145 -1.45 0.12 20.09
N LYS A 146 -2.38 0.50 19.22
CA LYS A 146 -2.53 -0.05 17.88
C LYS A 146 -2.94 1.05 16.91
N PRO A 147 -2.02 1.95 16.52
CA PRO A 147 -2.33 3.07 15.65
C PRO A 147 -2.64 2.65 14.20
N ASN A 148 -2.05 1.55 13.73
CA ASN A 148 -2.24 1.03 12.39
C ASN A 148 -3.41 0.02 12.36
N LEU A 149 -4.23 0.11 11.32
CA LEU A 149 -5.20 -0.95 11.01
C LEU A 149 -4.49 -2.13 10.32
N ILE A 150 -3.49 -1.83 9.49
CA ILE A 150 -2.71 -2.80 8.73
C ILE A 150 -1.26 -2.73 9.21
N ASP A 151 -0.73 -3.83 9.70
CA ASP A 151 0.65 -3.94 10.13
C ASP A 151 1.50 -4.76 9.13
N PRO A 152 2.83 -4.57 9.10
CA PRO A 152 3.71 -5.46 8.33
C PRO A 152 3.50 -6.93 8.71
N GLY A 153 3.33 -7.78 7.70
CA GLY A 153 3.01 -9.20 7.88
C GLY A 153 1.53 -9.54 7.63
N ASP A 154 0.63 -8.57 7.75
CA ASP A 154 -0.78 -8.78 7.48
C ASP A 154 -1.04 -9.07 5.98
N THR A 155 -2.13 -9.78 5.72
CA THR A 155 -2.67 -10.00 4.38
C THR A 155 -3.92 -9.14 4.20
N VAL A 156 -3.99 -8.42 3.08
CA VAL A 156 -5.11 -7.53 2.73
C VAL A 156 -5.83 -8.04 1.49
N VAL A 157 -7.15 -8.11 1.58
CA VAL A 157 -8.05 -8.36 0.45
C VAL A 157 -8.95 -7.14 0.28
N PHE A 158 -9.07 -6.64 -0.93
CA PHE A 158 -9.96 -5.52 -1.20
C PHE A 158 -11.35 -6.01 -1.61
N GLN A 159 -12.39 -5.33 -1.17
CA GLN A 159 -13.79 -5.58 -1.55
C GLN A 159 -14.39 -4.34 -2.18
N GLU A 160 -15.02 -4.51 -3.33
CA GLU A 160 -15.73 -3.41 -3.97
C GLU A 160 -16.99 -3.04 -3.20
N ILE A 161 -17.18 -1.74 -2.97
CA ILE A 161 -18.41 -1.17 -2.41
C ILE A 161 -18.95 -0.07 -3.32
N THR A 162 -20.27 0.12 -3.28
CA THR A 162 -20.92 1.21 -4.00
C THR A 162 -20.63 2.57 -3.35
N LYS A 163 -20.88 3.65 -4.10
CA LYS A 163 -20.73 5.02 -3.59
C LYS A 163 -21.67 5.33 -2.42
N ASP A 164 -22.87 4.74 -2.42
CA ASP A 164 -23.82 4.91 -1.32
C ASP A 164 -23.38 4.14 -0.08
N GLN A 165 -22.84 2.94 -0.23
CA GLN A 165 -22.21 2.21 0.86
C GLN A 165 -21.01 2.97 1.43
N PHE A 166 -20.17 3.55 0.57
CA PHE A 166 -19.04 4.38 1.00
C PHE A 166 -19.47 5.57 1.85
N LYS A 167 -20.54 6.30 1.44
CA LYS A 167 -21.05 7.47 2.19
C LYS A 167 -21.67 7.11 3.53
N ASN A 168 -22.29 5.92 3.62
CA ASN A 168 -22.98 5.44 4.80
C ASN A 168 -22.12 4.47 5.64
N TYR A 169 -20.81 4.38 5.31
CA TYR A 169 -19.90 3.48 6.02
C TYR A 169 -19.64 4.03 7.42
N ASN A 170 -20.09 3.30 8.45
CA ASN A 170 -19.81 3.58 9.85
C ASN A 170 -18.70 2.62 10.30
N GLU A 171 -17.64 3.17 10.83
CA GLU A 171 -16.54 2.42 11.44
C GLU A 171 -16.97 1.78 12.77
#